data_b49a557f6c08016d90d6f7ea849e0898
#
_entry.id   b49a557f6c08016d90d6f7ea849e0898
#
_cell.length_a   1.000
_cell.length_b   1.000
_cell.length_c   1.000
_cell.angle_alpha   90.00
_cell.angle_beta   90.00
_cell.angle_gamma   90.00
#
_symmetry.space_group_name_H-M   'P 1'
#
loop_
_entity.id
_entity.type
_entity.pdbx_description
1 polymer ?
#
loop_
_entity_poly.entity_id
_entity_poly.type
_entity_poly.pdbx_seq_one_letter_code
_entity_poly.pdbx_strand_id
1 'polypeptide(L)'
;KEDTSLKNFIDHGATELIPLRDFRNWLVELRANPKARDYRRRNGSIYLTATGEYGRGPFTMEARQQILRKLLELEVQTGFELITMEELKVIDKFWEDEGDLSRRALVEIYAEVKGEKLPWDGYRKAKYDEKTINLLRELCKKYDVPFDLVSKLMISVDNSKFYTRSAVAARNVERILNEGWLHFEAIREGLNHED
;
A
#
# COMPACT_ATOMS: atom_id res chain seq x y z
N LYS A 1 -16.50 28.90 4.95
CA LYS A 1 -16.85 28.07 3.79
C LYS A 1 -17.73 26.96 4.34
N GLU A 2 -19.03 27.03 4.07
CA GLU A 2 -19.95 25.93 4.39
C GLU A 2 -19.51 24.70 3.61
N ASP A 3 -19.52 23.59 4.28
CA ASP A 3 -19.12 22.29 3.74
C ASP A 3 -20.15 21.85 2.68
N THR A 4 -19.93 22.32 1.45
CA THR A 4 -20.79 22.05 0.29
C THR A 4 -20.85 20.56 -0.05
N SER A 5 -19.85 19.78 0.39
CA SER A 5 -19.77 18.35 0.10
C SER A 5 -20.81 17.56 0.90
N LEU A 6 -21.01 17.89 2.17
CA LEU A 6 -22.00 17.24 3.03
C LEU A 6 -23.43 17.58 2.62
N LYS A 7 -23.67 18.81 2.14
CA LYS A 7 -24.99 19.26 1.70
C LYS A 7 -25.41 18.58 0.39
N ASN A 8 -24.48 18.45 -0.55
CA ASN A 8 -24.69 17.68 -1.78
C ASN A 8 -24.97 16.20 -1.51
N PHE A 9 -24.36 15.63 -0.44
CA PHE A 9 -24.57 14.25 -0.01
C PHE A 9 -26.00 14.00 0.52
N ILE A 10 -26.61 15.00 1.15
CA ILE A 10 -27.97 14.92 1.73
C ILE A 10 -29.05 15.16 0.67
N ASP A 11 -28.76 15.99 -0.34
CA ASP A 11 -29.71 16.36 -1.39
C ASP A 11 -29.85 15.33 -2.52
N HIS A 12 -28.90 14.37 -2.63
CA HIS A 12 -28.98 13.27 -3.60
C HIS A 12 -29.78 12.10 -3.04
N GLY A 13 -30.76 11.63 -3.82
CA GLY A 13 -31.68 10.55 -3.43
C GLY A 13 -30.97 9.23 -3.07
N ALA A 14 -31.63 8.39 -2.31
CA ALA A 14 -31.08 7.13 -1.75
C ALA A 14 -30.42 6.22 -2.81
N THR A 15 -30.75 6.35 -4.07
CA THR A 15 -30.20 5.54 -5.18
C THR A 15 -28.74 5.91 -5.49
N GLU A 16 -28.34 7.15 -5.30
CA GLU A 16 -26.95 7.61 -5.56
C GLU A 16 -25.97 7.22 -4.45
N LEU A 17 -26.50 6.83 -3.29
CA LEU A 17 -25.69 6.34 -2.18
C LEU A 17 -25.36 4.83 -2.28
N ILE A 18 -26.00 4.10 -3.22
CA ILE A 18 -25.75 2.67 -3.40
C ILE A 18 -24.26 2.38 -3.70
N PRO A 19 -23.59 3.08 -4.63
CA PRO A 19 -22.18 2.83 -4.92
C PRO A 19 -21.26 3.05 -3.70
N LEU A 20 -21.55 4.05 -2.87
CA LEU A 20 -20.81 4.31 -1.64
C LEU A 20 -21.02 3.20 -0.60
N ARG A 21 -22.25 2.71 -0.46
CA ARG A 21 -22.58 1.58 0.41
C ARG A 21 -21.86 0.32 -0.04
N ASP A 22 -21.84 0.05 -1.34
CA ASP A 22 -21.21 -1.13 -1.92
C ASP A 22 -19.68 -1.07 -1.76
N PHE A 23 -19.08 0.11 -1.94
CA PHE A 23 -17.68 0.35 -1.63
C PHE A 23 -17.35 0.11 -0.16
N ARG A 24 -18.18 0.62 0.76
CA ARG A 24 -18.03 0.37 2.19
C ARG A 24 -18.08 -1.13 2.51
N ASN A 25 -19.06 -1.85 1.97
CA ASN A 25 -19.21 -3.30 2.19
C ASN A 25 -17.98 -4.06 1.67
N TRP A 26 -17.52 -3.72 0.47
CA TRP A 26 -16.29 -4.28 -0.08
C TRP A 26 -15.06 -3.99 0.80
N LEU A 27 -14.92 -2.79 1.36
CA LEU A 27 -13.84 -2.47 2.32
C LEU A 27 -13.92 -3.32 3.59
N VAL A 28 -15.12 -3.62 4.08
CA VAL A 28 -15.30 -4.51 5.24
C VAL A 28 -14.83 -5.92 4.91
N GLU A 29 -15.19 -6.45 3.74
CA GLU A 29 -14.74 -7.75 3.26
C GLU A 29 -13.23 -7.79 3.05
N LEU A 30 -12.66 -6.77 2.39
CA LEU A 30 -11.22 -6.65 2.21
C LEU A 30 -10.48 -6.61 3.55
N ARG A 31 -11.02 -5.90 4.54
CA ARG A 31 -10.46 -5.82 5.89
C ARG A 31 -10.50 -7.16 6.63
N ALA A 32 -11.45 -8.01 6.33
CA ALA A 32 -11.56 -9.36 6.87
C ALA A 32 -10.63 -10.36 6.17
N ASN A 33 -10.15 -10.04 4.95
CA ASN A 33 -9.30 -10.91 4.17
C ASN A 33 -7.85 -10.92 4.72
N PRO A 34 -7.33 -12.06 5.22
CA PRO A 34 -5.96 -12.14 5.73
C PRO A 34 -4.90 -11.75 4.69
N LYS A 35 -5.11 -12.11 3.42
CA LYS A 35 -4.17 -11.81 2.33
C LYS A 35 -4.05 -10.32 2.00
N ALA A 36 -5.05 -9.53 2.38
CA ALA A 36 -5.03 -8.08 2.20
C ALA A 36 -4.36 -7.33 3.36
N ARG A 37 -3.94 -8.04 4.40
CA ARG A 37 -3.44 -7.45 5.64
C ARG A 37 -1.97 -7.78 5.86
N ASP A 38 -1.19 -6.78 6.25
CA ASP A 38 0.16 -6.97 6.76
C ASP A 38 0.12 -7.01 8.29
N TYR A 39 0.47 -8.15 8.86
CA TYR A 39 0.47 -8.34 10.32
C TYR A 39 1.76 -7.83 10.96
N ARG A 40 2.75 -7.40 10.18
CA ARG A 40 3.99 -6.85 10.70
C ARG A 40 3.88 -5.35 10.88
N ARG A 41 4.42 -4.86 11.98
CA ARG A 41 4.62 -3.43 12.20
C ARG A 41 5.90 -2.96 11.49
N ARG A 42 6.07 -1.64 11.34
CA ARG A 42 7.30 -1.03 10.81
C ARG A 42 8.60 -1.51 11.49
N ASN A 43 8.53 -1.85 12.78
CA ASN A 43 9.65 -2.39 13.54
C ASN A 43 9.82 -3.91 13.42
N GLY A 44 9.08 -4.56 12.51
CA GLY A 44 9.12 -6.01 12.30
C GLY A 44 8.28 -6.83 13.28
N SER A 45 7.75 -6.23 14.36
CA SER A 45 6.90 -6.97 15.30
C SER A 45 5.54 -7.28 14.71
N ILE A 46 4.92 -8.37 15.18
CA ILE A 46 3.58 -8.79 14.75
C ILE A 46 2.52 -7.93 15.47
N TYR A 47 1.41 -7.68 14.80
CA TYR A 47 0.23 -7.08 15.42
C TYR A 47 -0.52 -8.16 16.21
N LEU A 48 -0.39 -8.14 17.52
CA LEU A 48 -1.14 -9.00 18.43
C LEU A 48 -2.20 -8.20 19.21
N THR A 49 -3.31 -8.84 19.50
CA THR A 49 -4.29 -8.33 20.46
C THR A 49 -3.81 -8.55 21.90
N ALA A 50 -4.51 -7.99 22.90
CA ALA A 50 -4.22 -8.23 24.31
C ALA A 50 -4.37 -9.71 24.71
N THR A 51 -5.12 -10.49 23.94
CA THR A 51 -5.34 -11.95 24.16
C THR A 51 -4.31 -12.82 23.46
N GLY A 52 -3.32 -12.22 22.77
CA GLY A 52 -2.33 -12.99 22.01
C GLY A 52 -2.77 -13.38 20.59
N GLU A 53 -4.01 -13.08 20.21
CA GLU A 53 -4.48 -13.33 18.84
C GLU A 53 -3.90 -12.33 17.84
N TYR A 54 -3.90 -12.68 16.56
CA TYR A 54 -3.48 -11.76 15.49
C TYR A 54 -4.40 -10.55 15.42
N GLY A 55 -3.82 -9.38 15.64
CA GLY A 55 -4.49 -8.12 15.38
C GLY A 55 -4.65 -7.85 13.89
N ARG A 56 -5.58 -6.94 13.55
CA ARG A 56 -5.72 -6.44 12.19
C ARG A 56 -4.61 -5.45 11.90
N GLY A 57 -3.57 -5.89 11.20
CA GLY A 57 -2.48 -5.03 10.73
C GLY A 57 -2.91 -4.06 9.61
N PRO A 58 -2.00 -3.24 9.08
CA PRO A 58 -2.25 -2.38 7.92
C PRO A 58 -2.53 -3.19 6.65
N PHE A 59 -3.11 -2.56 5.65
CA PHE A 59 -3.27 -3.15 4.34
C PHE A 59 -1.92 -3.34 3.65
N THR A 60 -1.79 -4.44 2.88
CA THR A 60 -0.67 -4.66 1.97
C THR A 60 -0.64 -3.60 0.86
N MET A 61 0.48 -3.45 0.15
CA MET A 61 0.58 -2.49 -0.95
C MET A 61 -0.44 -2.78 -2.04
N GLU A 62 -0.63 -4.04 -2.41
CA GLU A 62 -1.62 -4.47 -3.42
C GLU A 62 -3.04 -4.10 -2.99
N ALA A 63 -3.38 -4.32 -1.72
CA ALA A 63 -4.71 -3.94 -1.19
C ALA A 63 -4.91 -2.42 -1.18
N ARG A 64 -3.87 -1.64 -0.87
CA ARG A 64 -3.91 -0.16 -0.92
C ARG A 64 -4.12 0.34 -2.35
N GLN A 65 -3.44 -0.26 -3.33
CA GLN A 65 -3.63 0.06 -4.75
C GLN A 65 -5.05 -0.24 -5.22
N GLN A 66 -5.62 -1.37 -4.81
CA GLN A 66 -7.02 -1.73 -5.09
C GLN A 66 -8.01 -0.75 -4.43
N ILE A 67 -7.75 -0.32 -3.20
CA ILE A 67 -8.57 0.67 -2.49
C ILE A 67 -8.56 1.99 -3.25
N LEU A 68 -7.38 2.48 -3.64
CA LEU A 68 -7.26 3.73 -4.38
C LEU A 68 -7.99 3.65 -5.72
N ARG A 69 -7.79 2.56 -6.48
CA ARG A 69 -8.46 2.35 -7.78
C ARG A 69 -9.98 2.43 -7.61
N LYS A 70 -10.54 1.65 -6.68
CA LYS A 70 -11.98 1.65 -6.43
C LYS A 70 -12.51 3.00 -5.93
N LEU A 71 -11.73 3.72 -5.14
CA LEU A 71 -12.10 5.05 -4.67
C LEU A 71 -12.19 6.04 -5.83
N LEU A 72 -11.22 6.04 -6.74
CA LEU A 72 -11.23 6.89 -7.93
C LEU A 72 -12.33 6.50 -8.91
N GLU A 73 -12.57 5.20 -9.10
CA GLU A 73 -13.72 4.71 -9.90
C GLU A 73 -15.04 5.21 -9.33
N LEU A 74 -15.18 5.20 -8.00
CA LEU A 74 -16.37 5.70 -7.31
C LEU A 74 -16.54 7.21 -7.50
N GLU A 75 -15.46 7.99 -7.46
CA GLU A 75 -15.48 9.42 -7.78
C GLU A 75 -15.99 9.68 -9.21
N VAL A 76 -15.48 8.90 -10.19
CA VAL A 76 -15.92 9.01 -11.58
C VAL A 76 -17.41 8.66 -11.71
N GLN A 77 -17.85 7.62 -11.01
CA GLN A 77 -19.24 7.16 -11.06
C GLN A 77 -20.22 8.13 -10.39
N THR A 78 -19.83 8.73 -9.27
CA THR A 78 -20.73 9.56 -8.45
C THR A 78 -20.58 11.05 -8.71
N GLY A 79 -19.46 11.48 -9.29
CA GLY A 79 -19.11 12.91 -9.46
C GLY A 79 -18.70 13.61 -8.17
N PHE A 80 -18.55 12.87 -7.05
CA PHE A 80 -18.07 13.43 -5.78
C PHE A 80 -16.55 13.38 -5.72
N GLU A 81 -15.93 14.42 -5.15
CA GLU A 81 -14.53 14.38 -4.77
C GLU A 81 -14.40 13.66 -3.43
N LEU A 82 -13.83 12.44 -3.45
CA LEU A 82 -13.65 11.60 -2.27
C LEU A 82 -12.22 11.62 -1.76
N ILE A 83 -11.27 12.06 -2.59
CA ILE A 83 -9.87 12.22 -2.24
C ILE A 83 -9.29 13.46 -2.94
N THR A 84 -8.61 14.30 -2.18
CA THR A 84 -8.02 15.54 -2.68
C THR A 84 -6.67 15.32 -3.35
N MET A 85 -6.21 16.28 -4.17
CA MET A 85 -4.88 16.26 -4.79
C MET A 85 -3.75 16.27 -3.76
N GLU A 86 -3.93 16.95 -2.65
CA GLU A 86 -2.98 16.99 -1.53
C GLU A 86 -2.85 15.62 -0.87
N GLU A 87 -3.96 14.93 -0.63
CA GLU A 87 -3.96 13.56 -0.08
C GLU A 87 -3.31 12.58 -1.04
N LEU A 88 -3.62 12.64 -2.34
CA LEU A 88 -2.96 11.82 -3.36
C LEU A 88 -1.44 12.02 -3.34
N LYS A 89 -0.97 13.26 -3.22
CA LYS A 89 0.47 13.56 -3.14
C LYS A 89 1.13 12.99 -1.89
N VAL A 90 0.43 13.02 -0.76
CA VAL A 90 0.90 12.41 0.49
C VAL A 90 0.97 10.89 0.36
N ILE A 91 -0.08 10.27 -0.20
CA ILE A 91 -0.13 8.81 -0.43
C ILE A 91 0.99 8.37 -1.38
N ASP A 92 1.20 9.10 -2.47
CA ASP A 92 2.23 8.81 -3.47
C ASP A 92 3.64 8.80 -2.83
N LYS A 93 3.95 9.82 -2.03
CA LYS A 93 5.21 9.87 -1.28
C LYS A 93 5.33 8.73 -0.27
N PHE A 94 4.23 8.40 0.42
CA PHE A 94 4.21 7.34 1.41
C PHE A 94 4.45 5.96 0.75
N TRP A 95 3.86 5.71 -0.41
CA TRP A 95 4.07 4.46 -1.15
C TRP A 95 5.49 4.34 -1.68
N GLU A 96 6.08 5.46 -2.14
CA GLU A 96 7.50 5.50 -2.52
C GLU A 96 8.42 5.07 -1.37
N ASP A 97 8.13 5.53 -0.15
CA ASP A 97 8.92 5.20 1.04
C ASP A 97 8.70 3.75 1.52
N GLU A 98 7.51 3.15 1.23
CA GLU A 98 7.13 1.82 1.73
C GLU A 98 7.33 0.66 0.75
N GLY A 99 7.84 0.89 -0.45
CA GLY A 99 8.24 -0.21 -1.31
C GLY A 99 7.65 -0.21 -2.72
N ASP A 100 7.03 0.89 -3.18
CA ASP A 100 6.70 1.01 -4.60
C ASP A 100 7.98 1.14 -5.44
N LEU A 101 8.48 0.00 -5.94
CA LEU A 101 9.69 -0.04 -6.78
C LEU A 101 9.52 0.70 -8.10
N SER A 102 8.31 0.73 -8.64
CA SER A 102 8.02 1.46 -9.88
C SER A 102 8.03 2.96 -9.62
N ARG A 103 7.72 3.37 -8.39
CA ARG A 103 7.46 4.78 -8.00
C ARG A 103 6.39 5.45 -8.85
N ARG A 104 5.56 4.66 -9.46
CA ARG A 104 4.54 5.09 -10.42
C ARG A 104 3.17 4.52 -10.17
N ALA A 105 3.01 3.60 -9.21
CA ALA A 105 1.77 2.86 -9.02
C ALA A 105 0.55 3.78 -8.85
N LEU A 106 0.67 4.84 -8.05
CA LEU A 106 -0.42 5.79 -7.85
C LEU A 106 -0.71 6.59 -9.13
N VAL A 107 0.34 7.08 -9.80
CA VAL A 107 0.23 7.89 -11.02
C VAL A 107 -0.44 7.10 -12.15
N GLU A 108 -0.08 5.82 -12.29
CA GLU A 108 -0.64 4.91 -13.28
C GLU A 108 -2.12 4.61 -12.98
N ILE A 109 -2.45 4.30 -11.73
CA ILE A 109 -3.84 4.07 -11.30
C ILE A 109 -4.70 5.32 -11.57
N TYR A 110 -4.20 6.50 -11.23
CA TYR A 110 -4.91 7.75 -11.45
C TYR A 110 -5.16 7.99 -12.95
N ALA A 111 -4.12 7.86 -13.77
CA ALA A 111 -4.23 8.07 -15.22
C ALA A 111 -5.18 7.06 -15.89
N GLU A 112 -5.14 5.78 -15.46
CA GLU A 112 -6.04 4.74 -15.98
C GLU A 112 -7.51 5.02 -15.63
N VAL A 113 -7.80 5.48 -14.41
CA VAL A 113 -9.18 5.67 -13.96
C VAL A 113 -9.74 7.03 -14.35
N LYS A 114 -8.97 8.10 -14.18
CA LYS A 114 -9.42 9.48 -14.48
C LYS A 114 -9.20 9.91 -15.92
N GLY A 115 -8.32 9.21 -16.66
CA GLY A 115 -7.93 9.62 -18.03
C GLY A 115 -7.02 10.84 -18.08
N GLU A 116 -6.54 11.31 -16.93
CA GLU A 116 -5.75 12.52 -16.77
C GLU A 116 -4.41 12.21 -16.10
N LYS A 117 -3.41 13.06 -16.34
CA LYS A 117 -2.12 12.94 -15.67
C LYS A 117 -2.09 13.79 -14.41
N LEU A 118 -1.49 13.25 -13.36
CA LEU A 118 -1.20 14.04 -12.17
C LEU A 118 -0.19 15.15 -12.45
N PRO A 119 -0.33 16.33 -11.80
CA PRO A 119 0.56 17.48 -12.06
C PRO A 119 2.05 17.19 -11.85
N TRP A 120 2.38 16.18 -11.07
CA TRP A 120 3.77 15.78 -10.75
C TRP A 120 4.26 14.55 -11.52
N ASP A 121 3.46 13.96 -12.43
CA ASP A 121 3.85 12.76 -13.21
C ASP A 121 5.16 12.95 -14.02
N GLY A 122 5.41 14.13 -14.54
CA GLY A 122 6.59 14.41 -15.35
C GLY A 122 7.94 14.38 -14.62
N TYR A 123 7.96 14.35 -13.30
CA TYR A 123 9.18 14.45 -12.49
C TYR A 123 9.75 13.12 -12.04
N ARG A 124 9.00 12.03 -12.20
CA ARG A 124 9.41 10.69 -11.74
C ARG A 124 9.67 9.76 -12.92
N LYS A 125 10.91 9.33 -13.04
CA LYS A 125 11.25 8.21 -13.92
C LYS A 125 11.11 6.92 -13.11
N ALA A 126 10.36 5.96 -13.63
CA ALA A 126 10.40 4.59 -13.13
C ALA A 126 11.86 4.13 -13.09
N LYS A 127 12.33 3.68 -11.92
CA LYS A 127 13.71 3.24 -11.76
C LYS A 127 13.90 1.82 -12.27
N TYR A 128 12.89 1.03 -12.08
CA TYR A 128 12.83 -0.35 -12.57
C TYR A 128 11.61 -0.47 -13.48
N ASP A 129 11.82 -1.05 -14.65
CA ASP A 129 10.73 -1.33 -15.56
C ASP A 129 9.88 -2.52 -15.07
N GLU A 130 8.68 -2.63 -15.59
CA GLU A 130 7.74 -3.68 -15.18
C GLU A 130 8.30 -5.09 -15.41
N LYS A 131 9.09 -5.28 -16.48
CA LYS A 131 9.72 -6.59 -16.75
C LYS A 131 10.70 -6.97 -15.65
N THR A 132 11.51 -6.01 -15.20
CA THR A 132 12.46 -6.21 -14.08
C THR A 132 11.73 -6.51 -12.78
N ILE A 133 10.63 -5.81 -12.48
CA ILE A 133 9.84 -6.03 -11.27
C ILE A 133 9.18 -7.42 -11.31
N ASN A 134 8.60 -7.81 -12.45
CA ASN A 134 7.99 -9.13 -12.61
C ASN A 134 9.01 -10.26 -12.50
N LEU A 135 10.18 -10.12 -13.12
CA LEU A 135 11.28 -11.06 -12.98
C LEU A 135 11.71 -11.19 -11.51
N LEU A 136 11.80 -10.07 -10.79
CA LEU A 136 12.14 -10.07 -9.38
C LEU A 136 11.09 -10.82 -8.54
N ARG A 137 9.79 -10.64 -8.82
CA ARG A 137 8.71 -11.38 -8.17
C ARG A 137 8.82 -12.89 -8.40
N GLU A 138 9.09 -13.29 -9.65
CA GLU A 138 9.29 -14.70 -9.99
C GLU A 138 10.49 -15.30 -9.26
N LEU A 139 11.61 -14.59 -9.20
CA LEU A 139 12.79 -15.02 -8.46
C LEU A 139 12.52 -15.12 -6.96
N CYS A 140 11.87 -14.14 -6.36
CA CYS A 140 11.47 -14.17 -4.96
C CYS A 140 10.60 -15.39 -4.66
N LYS A 141 9.61 -15.67 -5.52
CA LYS A 141 8.76 -16.87 -5.39
C LYS A 141 9.56 -18.16 -5.55
N LYS A 142 10.48 -18.23 -6.51
CA LYS A 142 11.30 -19.41 -6.78
C LYS A 142 12.22 -19.77 -5.61
N TYR A 143 12.75 -18.78 -4.93
CA TYR A 143 13.72 -18.96 -3.84
C TYR A 143 13.11 -18.77 -2.45
N ASP A 144 11.78 -18.68 -2.36
CA ASP A 144 11.02 -18.49 -1.11
C ASP A 144 11.51 -17.28 -0.30
N VAL A 145 11.79 -16.17 -1.01
CA VAL A 145 12.21 -14.91 -0.39
C VAL A 145 11.05 -13.92 -0.45
N PRO A 146 10.66 -13.27 0.66
CA PRO A 146 9.60 -12.27 0.63
C PRO A 146 9.92 -11.12 -0.33
N PHE A 147 9.03 -10.86 -1.28
CA PHE A 147 9.21 -9.77 -2.26
C PHE A 147 9.35 -8.40 -1.58
N ASP A 148 8.57 -8.17 -0.51
CA ASP A 148 8.62 -6.91 0.25
C ASP A 148 9.99 -6.69 0.92
N LEU A 149 10.65 -7.76 1.39
CA LEU A 149 12.02 -7.67 1.91
C LEU A 149 12.96 -7.17 0.82
N VAL A 150 12.96 -7.82 -0.34
CA VAL A 150 13.85 -7.46 -1.45
C VAL A 150 13.57 -6.04 -1.93
N SER A 151 12.29 -5.67 -2.05
CA SER A 151 11.86 -4.32 -2.44
C SER A 151 12.38 -3.25 -1.48
N LYS A 152 12.24 -3.45 -0.18
CA LYS A 152 12.76 -2.52 0.85
C LYS A 152 14.28 -2.43 0.82
N LEU A 153 14.98 -3.55 0.62
CA LEU A 153 16.43 -3.57 0.50
C LEU A 153 16.90 -2.77 -0.73
N MET A 154 16.26 -2.97 -1.89
CA MET A 154 16.57 -2.23 -3.11
C MET A 154 16.39 -0.72 -2.92
N ILE A 155 15.27 -0.30 -2.32
CA ILE A 155 15.02 1.12 -2.03
C ILE A 155 16.05 1.66 -1.03
N SER A 156 16.39 0.91 0.00
CA SER A 156 17.38 1.33 0.99
C SER A 156 18.77 1.51 0.38
N VAL A 157 19.19 0.58 -0.49
CA VAL A 157 20.48 0.70 -1.22
C VAL A 157 20.46 1.91 -2.15
N ASP A 158 19.37 2.16 -2.83
CA ASP A 158 19.24 3.31 -3.70
C ASP A 158 19.31 4.64 -2.97
N ASN A 159 18.62 4.74 -1.86
CA ASN A 159 18.66 5.92 -1.01
C ASN A 159 20.04 6.10 -0.37
N SER A 160 20.80 5.01 -0.18
CA SER A 160 22.15 5.06 0.40
C SER A 160 23.17 5.80 -0.47
N LYS A 161 22.93 5.90 -1.79
CA LYS A 161 23.78 6.69 -2.72
C LYS A 161 23.82 8.17 -2.34
N PHE A 162 22.85 8.66 -1.60
CA PHE A 162 22.78 10.03 -1.09
C PHE A 162 23.37 10.20 0.32
N TYR A 163 23.73 9.08 0.99
CA TYR A 163 24.34 9.17 2.32
C TYR A 163 25.86 9.27 2.21
N THR A 164 26.41 10.33 2.76
CA THR A 164 27.86 10.56 2.85
C THR A 164 28.58 9.56 3.78
N ARG A 165 27.84 8.73 4.53
CA ARG A 165 28.40 7.77 5.49
C ARG A 165 27.85 6.35 5.22
N SER A 166 28.71 5.44 4.82
CA SER A 166 28.41 4.02 4.61
C SER A 166 27.79 3.32 5.83
N ALA A 167 28.10 3.78 7.04
CA ALA A 167 27.57 3.23 8.29
C ALA A 167 26.04 3.42 8.45
N VAL A 168 25.46 4.46 7.85
CA VAL A 168 23.99 4.67 7.90
C VAL A 168 23.29 3.68 6.97
N ALA A 169 23.85 3.47 5.78
CA ALA A 169 23.34 2.48 4.83
C ALA A 169 23.39 1.06 5.42
N ALA A 170 24.51 0.69 6.04
CA ALA A 170 24.67 -0.62 6.67
C ALA A 170 23.64 -0.84 7.80
N ARG A 171 23.42 0.14 8.68
CA ARG A 171 22.41 0.05 9.74
C ARG A 171 20.98 -0.09 9.18
N ASN A 172 20.65 0.61 8.09
CA ASN A 172 19.33 0.49 7.47
C ASN A 172 19.11 -0.89 6.88
N VAL A 173 20.11 -1.45 6.19
CA VAL A 173 20.07 -2.82 5.67
C VAL A 173 19.92 -3.82 6.81
N GLU A 174 20.73 -3.71 7.86
CA GLU A 174 20.65 -4.58 9.04
C GLU A 174 19.28 -4.49 9.73
N ARG A 175 18.73 -3.29 9.87
CA ARG A 175 17.37 -3.11 10.42
C ARG A 175 16.31 -3.80 9.57
N ILE A 176 16.39 -3.66 8.24
CA ILE A 176 15.43 -4.31 7.31
C ILE A 176 15.55 -5.83 7.40
N LEU A 177 16.77 -6.37 7.45
CA LEU A 177 16.99 -7.81 7.56
C LEU A 177 16.51 -8.39 8.90
N ASN A 178 16.54 -7.59 9.96
CA ASN A 178 16.04 -7.98 11.28
C ASN A 178 14.52 -7.78 11.46
N GLU A 179 13.79 -7.27 10.47
CA GLU A 179 12.33 -7.29 10.47
C GLU A 179 11.85 -8.75 10.31
N GLY A 180 10.75 -9.12 10.96
CA GLY A 180 10.18 -10.46 10.81
C GLY A 180 9.51 -10.63 9.42
N TRP A 181 10.14 -11.36 8.51
CA TRP A 181 9.68 -11.58 7.13
C TRP A 181 9.02 -12.94 6.97
N LEU A 182 8.04 -13.24 7.81
CA LEU A 182 7.30 -14.50 7.73
C LEU A 182 5.99 -14.31 6.96
N HIS A 183 5.61 -15.30 6.16
CA HIS A 183 4.27 -15.36 5.59
C HIS A 183 3.23 -15.55 6.69
N PHE A 184 2.01 -15.08 6.45
CA PHE A 184 0.93 -15.16 7.44
C PHE A 184 0.69 -16.59 7.96
N GLU A 185 0.72 -17.57 7.08
CA GLU A 185 0.54 -18.98 7.44
C GLU A 185 1.67 -19.47 8.36
N ALA A 186 2.92 -19.14 8.07
CA ALA A 186 4.07 -19.50 8.90
C ALA A 186 4.04 -18.81 10.28
N ILE A 187 3.54 -17.57 10.33
CA ILE A 187 3.35 -16.84 11.59
C ILE A 187 2.28 -17.53 12.44
N ARG A 188 1.16 -17.93 11.82
CA ARG A 188 0.05 -18.61 12.49
C ARG A 188 0.46 -20.00 13.01
N GLU A 189 1.22 -20.75 12.22
CA GLU A 189 1.71 -22.06 12.61
C GLU A 189 2.71 -21.98 13.77
N GLY A 190 3.62 -20.99 13.76
CA GLY A 190 4.59 -20.76 14.83
C GLY A 190 3.94 -20.46 16.18
N LEU A 191 2.84 -19.72 16.19
CA LEU A 191 2.13 -19.38 17.43
C LEU A 191 1.27 -20.53 17.98
N ASN A 192 0.88 -21.49 17.13
CA ASN A 192 0.15 -22.68 17.58
C ASN A 192 1.07 -23.78 18.16
N HIS A 193 2.38 -23.61 18.12
CA HIS A 193 3.37 -24.57 18.65
C HIS A 193 4.00 -24.10 19.98
N GLU A 194 3.63 -22.91 20.50
CA GLU A 194 4.12 -22.40 21.79
C GLU A 194 3.12 -22.66 22.96
N ASP A 195 2.02 -23.37 22.73
CA ASP A 195 1.09 -23.91 23.74
C ASP A 195 1.40 -25.43 23.95
#